data_f253383de180c2abc62559761ce0f39e
#
_entry.id   f253383de180c2abc62559761ce0f39e
#
_cell.length_a   1.000
_cell.length_b   1.000
_cell.length_c   1.000
_cell.angle_alpha   90.00
_cell.angle_beta   90.00
_cell.angle_gamma   90.00
#
_symmetry.space_group_name_H-M   'P 1'
#
loop_
_entity.id
_entity.type
_entity.pdbx_description
1 polymer ?
#
loop_
_entity_poly.entity_id
_entity_poly.type
_entity_poly.pdbx_seq_one_letter_code
_entity_poly.pdbx_strand_id
1 'polypeptide(L)'
;MKKRFLALLLALTLVFSLMPAALAVNADDAQPKTISVTFRLHTDTDEWIAPTEVSDLPEGTSVFTVFQKVLADKGYTYEYHEQYCYVQAITAPDGTRVAELSKGQNSGWLFRVNGDIPEVAMDAYRLEDGDEIEVFFTADYLLEPGMVLPFTDVSWDHWAYTAIKRMYTRNLMVGVDDKTFAPDLTLTRAMLAVILYARAGEPAVTAENKFSDVPTGQWYTNAVIWAAENGIVAGCGDGTFRPDAAVTRAQAAVMLCGFAAFSGDDVTARADLSAFGDAADVPSWAQAELQWTVARQLIVGRDGKLLAPNDAVTRAEMASILSAYIRK
;
A
#
# COMPACT_ATOMS: atom_id res chain seq x y z
N MET A 1 55.10 -8.63 -43.80
CA MET A 1 54.05 -7.99 -43.02
C MET A 1 53.97 -8.61 -41.63
N LYS A 2 55.00 -8.51 -40.80
CA LYS A 2 55.06 -9.06 -39.42
C LYS A 2 56.02 -8.23 -38.57
N LYS A 3 55.81 -6.93 -38.43
CA LYS A 3 56.62 -6.06 -37.55
C LYS A 3 55.91 -4.74 -37.10
N ARG A 4 54.60 -4.77 -36.91
CA ARG A 4 53.85 -3.58 -36.42
C ARG A 4 52.86 -3.87 -35.29
N PHE A 5 52.96 -5.04 -34.60
CA PHE A 5 52.04 -5.41 -33.51
C PHE A 5 52.71 -5.51 -32.12
N LEU A 6 53.99 -5.07 -31.99
CA LEU A 6 54.71 -5.18 -30.71
C LEU A 6 55.02 -3.82 -30.05
N ALA A 7 54.48 -2.71 -30.56
CA ALA A 7 54.78 -1.37 -30.01
C ALA A 7 53.58 -0.74 -29.26
N LEU A 8 52.45 -1.47 -29.10
CA LEU A 8 51.25 -0.92 -28.43
C LEU A 8 50.96 -1.57 -27.06
N LEU A 9 51.84 -2.49 -26.58
CA LEU A 9 51.64 -3.15 -25.28
C LEU A 9 52.59 -2.66 -24.17
N LEU A 10 53.44 -1.67 -24.43
CA LEU A 10 54.38 -1.10 -23.45
C LEU A 10 54.06 0.34 -23.01
N ALA A 11 52.97 0.94 -23.48
CA ALA A 11 52.57 2.29 -23.10
C ALA A 11 51.41 2.33 -22.07
N LEU A 12 50.91 1.17 -21.57
CA LEU A 12 49.79 1.10 -20.64
C LEU A 12 50.15 0.73 -19.19
N THR A 13 51.46 0.67 -18.85
CA THR A 13 51.90 0.28 -17.51
C THR A 13 52.57 1.39 -16.69
N LEU A 14 52.47 2.65 -17.09
CA LEU A 14 53.13 3.76 -16.37
C LEU A 14 52.23 4.95 -16.00
N VAL A 15 50.91 4.76 -15.86
CA VAL A 15 49.99 5.78 -15.37
C VAL A 15 49.27 5.39 -14.07
N PHE A 16 49.70 4.35 -13.38
CA PHE A 16 49.10 3.90 -12.12
C PHE A 16 49.90 4.23 -10.85
N SER A 17 50.73 5.25 -10.85
CA SER A 17 51.55 5.57 -9.66
C SER A 17 51.51 7.04 -9.22
N LEU A 18 50.39 7.73 -9.38
CA LEU A 18 50.17 9.04 -8.72
C LEU A 18 48.67 9.30 -8.53
N MET A 19 48.01 8.47 -7.72
CA MET A 19 46.78 8.88 -7.03
C MET A 19 47.14 9.15 -5.58
N PRO A 20 46.80 10.36 -5.03
CA PRO A 20 47.00 10.58 -3.62
C PRO A 20 46.10 9.66 -2.82
N ALA A 21 46.65 9.02 -1.81
CA ALA A 21 45.92 8.30 -0.78
C ALA A 21 45.11 9.30 0.04
N ALA A 22 43.86 9.55 -0.36
CA ALA A 22 42.87 10.19 0.47
C ALA A 22 41.50 9.95 -0.14
N LEU A 23 40.83 9.00 0.44
CA LEU A 23 39.44 8.83 0.80
C LEU A 23 39.20 7.32 0.82
N ALA A 24 39.63 6.69 1.91
CA ALA A 24 38.93 5.52 2.39
C ALA A 24 37.54 6.07 2.84
N VAL A 25 36.61 6.13 1.91
CA VAL A 25 35.20 6.09 2.25
C VAL A 25 35.06 4.75 2.94
N ASN A 26 34.81 4.78 4.24
CA ASN A 26 34.27 3.65 4.93
C ASN A 26 33.03 3.24 4.10
N ALA A 27 33.18 2.20 3.28
CA ALA A 27 32.06 1.38 2.92
C ALA A 27 31.60 0.82 4.27
N ASP A 28 30.66 1.53 4.88
CA ASP A 28 29.82 0.93 5.89
C ASP A 28 29.40 -0.41 5.30
N ASP A 29 29.77 -1.51 5.97
CA ASP A 29 29.28 -2.85 5.67
C ASP A 29 27.76 -2.85 5.97
N ALA A 30 27.00 -2.16 5.15
CA ALA A 30 25.57 -2.34 5.11
C ALA A 30 25.35 -3.76 4.59
N GLN A 31 25.16 -4.68 5.51
CA GLN A 31 24.65 -6.02 5.21
C GLN A 31 23.48 -5.82 4.24
N PRO A 32 23.42 -6.57 3.14
CA PRO A 32 22.29 -6.47 2.23
C PRO A 32 21.00 -6.66 3.05
N LYS A 33 20.12 -5.68 2.97
CA LYS A 33 18.87 -5.70 3.72
C LYS A 33 18.06 -6.91 3.26
N THR A 34 17.74 -7.79 4.20
CA THR A 34 16.91 -8.96 3.95
C THR A 34 15.53 -8.77 4.55
N ILE A 35 14.56 -9.47 4.00
CA ILE A 35 13.17 -9.51 4.46
C ILE A 35 12.78 -10.94 4.80
N SER A 36 11.78 -11.08 5.65
CA SER A 36 11.09 -12.33 5.97
C SER A 36 9.63 -12.20 5.63
N VAL A 37 9.04 -13.24 5.05
CA VAL A 37 7.63 -13.26 4.66
C VAL A 37 6.99 -14.57 5.10
N THR A 38 5.67 -14.62 5.20
CA THR A 38 4.93 -15.86 5.41
C THR A 38 4.31 -16.32 4.10
N PHE A 39 4.43 -17.60 3.77
CA PHE A 39 3.84 -18.20 2.57
C PHE A 39 2.90 -19.34 2.93
N ARG A 40 1.73 -19.40 2.29
CA ARG A 40 0.81 -20.54 2.35
C ARG A 40 0.28 -20.90 0.96
N LEU A 41 -0.11 -22.18 0.80
CA LEU A 41 -0.72 -22.70 -0.41
C LEU A 41 -1.91 -23.60 -0.08
N HIS A 42 -3.06 -23.35 -0.68
CA HIS A 42 -4.23 -24.19 -0.46
C HIS A 42 -5.14 -24.27 -1.71
N THR A 43 -6.00 -25.26 -1.74
CA THR A 43 -7.13 -25.32 -2.67
C THR A 43 -8.40 -24.83 -1.95
N ASP A 44 -9.52 -24.87 -2.65
CA ASP A 44 -10.84 -24.58 -2.06
C ASP A 44 -11.27 -25.58 -0.98
N THR A 45 -10.60 -26.75 -0.89
CA THR A 45 -10.93 -27.83 0.06
C THR A 45 -9.79 -28.21 0.99
N ASP A 46 -8.53 -28.02 0.57
CA ASP A 46 -7.38 -28.58 1.26
C ASP A 46 -6.25 -27.58 1.43
N GLU A 47 -5.66 -27.53 2.62
CA GLU A 47 -4.42 -26.79 2.85
C GLU A 47 -3.23 -27.67 2.47
N TRP A 48 -2.50 -27.27 1.41
CA TRP A 48 -1.36 -28.00 0.87
C TRP A 48 -0.05 -27.61 1.56
N ILE A 49 0.14 -26.32 1.82
CA ILE A 49 1.28 -25.79 2.58
C ILE A 49 0.71 -24.82 3.61
N ALA A 50 0.79 -25.21 4.90
CA ALA A 50 0.43 -24.35 6.02
C ALA A 50 1.33 -23.10 6.06
N PRO A 51 0.90 -22.01 6.71
CA PRO A 51 1.72 -20.80 6.85
C PRO A 51 3.15 -21.13 7.27
N THR A 52 4.10 -20.78 6.41
CA THR A 52 5.53 -21.12 6.56
C THR A 52 6.34 -19.84 6.39
N GLU A 53 7.19 -19.53 7.36
CA GLU A 53 8.10 -18.40 7.27
C GLU A 53 9.22 -18.68 6.25
N VAL A 54 9.55 -17.68 5.43
CA VAL A 54 10.63 -17.69 4.46
C VAL A 54 11.50 -16.48 4.73
N SER A 55 12.66 -16.71 5.33
CA SER A 55 13.58 -15.67 5.79
C SER A 55 14.76 -15.47 4.84
N ASP A 56 15.59 -14.47 5.14
CA ASP A 56 16.84 -14.14 4.42
C ASP A 56 16.64 -13.86 2.93
N LEU A 57 15.48 -13.32 2.56
CA LEU A 57 15.18 -12.92 1.19
C LEU A 57 15.79 -11.54 0.91
N PRO A 58 16.44 -11.32 -0.24
CA PRO A 58 16.86 -9.97 -0.63
C PRO A 58 15.70 -9.01 -0.70
N GLU A 59 15.89 -7.75 -0.28
CA GLU A 59 14.90 -6.67 -0.49
C GLU A 59 14.52 -6.59 -1.98
N GLY A 60 13.23 -6.43 -2.28
CA GLY A 60 12.71 -6.41 -3.64
C GLY A 60 12.50 -7.79 -4.27
N THR A 61 12.60 -8.87 -3.49
CA THR A 61 12.21 -10.22 -3.93
C THR A 61 10.76 -10.23 -4.40
N SER A 62 10.46 -10.91 -5.51
CA SER A 62 9.10 -11.02 -6.01
C SER A 62 8.33 -12.17 -5.35
N VAL A 63 6.98 -12.07 -5.38
CA VAL A 63 6.10 -13.19 -4.98
C VAL A 63 6.44 -14.46 -5.74
N PHE A 64 6.73 -14.36 -7.06
CA PHE A 64 7.07 -15.53 -7.87
C PHE A 64 8.36 -16.22 -7.43
N THR A 65 9.36 -15.45 -7.00
CA THR A 65 10.62 -16.01 -6.47
C THR A 65 10.37 -16.82 -5.20
N VAL A 66 9.54 -16.32 -4.28
CA VAL A 66 9.17 -17.05 -3.06
C VAL A 66 8.34 -18.28 -3.40
N PHE A 67 7.35 -18.16 -4.28
CA PHE A 67 6.53 -19.26 -4.78
C PHE A 67 7.41 -20.39 -5.32
N GLN A 68 8.33 -20.09 -6.24
CA GLN A 68 9.23 -21.08 -6.82
C GLN A 68 10.10 -21.77 -5.76
N LYS A 69 10.68 -20.99 -4.85
CA LYS A 69 11.54 -21.52 -3.78
C LYS A 69 10.76 -22.48 -2.88
N VAL A 70 9.60 -22.06 -2.36
CA VAL A 70 8.83 -22.88 -1.42
C VAL A 70 8.32 -24.15 -2.07
N LEU A 71 7.81 -24.08 -3.33
CA LEU A 71 7.33 -25.24 -4.04
C LEU A 71 8.46 -26.25 -4.27
N ALA A 72 9.63 -25.79 -4.71
CA ALA A 72 10.82 -26.65 -4.90
C ALA A 72 11.25 -27.32 -3.59
N ASP A 73 11.33 -26.54 -2.49
CA ASP A 73 11.75 -27.06 -1.17
C ASP A 73 10.75 -28.10 -0.61
N LYS A 74 9.46 -28.01 -0.98
CA LYS A 74 8.39 -28.91 -0.54
C LYS A 74 8.06 -30.02 -1.55
N GLY A 75 8.75 -30.09 -2.71
CA GLY A 75 8.58 -31.14 -3.71
C GLY A 75 7.34 -30.99 -4.60
N TYR A 76 6.74 -29.80 -4.66
CA TYR A 76 5.65 -29.47 -5.59
C TYR A 76 6.22 -29.12 -6.96
N THR A 77 5.45 -29.40 -8.02
CA THR A 77 5.73 -28.93 -9.38
C THR A 77 4.58 -28.07 -9.89
N TYR A 78 4.85 -27.21 -10.88
CA TYR A 78 3.84 -26.30 -11.41
C TYR A 78 4.03 -26.06 -12.90
N GLU A 79 2.95 -25.70 -13.56
CA GLU A 79 2.89 -25.23 -14.94
C GLU A 79 2.43 -23.78 -14.92
N TYR A 80 3.06 -22.91 -15.71
CA TYR A 80 2.68 -21.49 -15.76
C TYR A 80 2.82 -20.93 -17.18
N HIS A 81 2.08 -19.86 -17.44
CA HIS A 81 2.18 -19.14 -18.70
C HIS A 81 3.30 -18.08 -18.60
N GLU A 82 4.41 -18.28 -19.31
CA GLU A 82 5.60 -17.44 -19.18
C GLU A 82 5.33 -15.95 -19.43
N GLN A 83 4.55 -15.61 -20.47
CA GLN A 83 4.30 -14.22 -20.83
C GLN A 83 3.53 -13.42 -19.77
N TYR A 84 2.67 -14.09 -18.98
CA TYR A 84 1.78 -13.45 -18.01
C TYR A 84 2.10 -13.84 -16.57
N CYS A 85 3.12 -14.70 -16.36
CA CYS A 85 3.45 -15.28 -15.06
C CYS A 85 2.22 -15.82 -14.30
N TYR A 86 1.30 -16.47 -15.05
CA TYR A 86 0.06 -17.02 -14.53
C TYR A 86 0.20 -18.51 -14.29
N VAL A 87 -0.10 -18.98 -13.08
CA VAL A 87 -0.01 -20.41 -12.70
C VAL A 87 -1.22 -21.15 -13.27
N GLN A 88 -0.94 -22.12 -14.18
CA GLN A 88 -1.97 -22.93 -14.83
C GLN A 88 -2.29 -24.21 -14.07
N ALA A 89 -1.29 -24.83 -13.45
CA ALA A 89 -1.49 -26.01 -12.63
C ALA A 89 -0.40 -26.13 -11.55
N ILE A 90 -0.76 -26.74 -10.42
CA ILE A 90 0.17 -27.17 -9.38
C ILE A 90 -0.07 -28.66 -9.13
N THR A 91 1.03 -29.41 -8.99
CA THR A 91 1.01 -30.83 -8.65
C THR A 91 1.71 -31.05 -7.32
N ALA A 92 1.01 -31.64 -6.36
CA ALA A 92 1.54 -31.98 -5.05
C ALA A 92 2.47 -33.21 -5.10
N PRO A 93 3.31 -33.42 -4.09
CA PRO A 93 4.26 -34.56 -4.03
C PRO A 93 3.60 -35.95 -4.12
N ASP A 94 2.33 -36.07 -3.73
CA ASP A 94 1.56 -37.31 -3.84
C ASP A 94 0.97 -37.55 -5.25
N GLY A 95 1.21 -36.62 -6.20
CA GLY A 95 0.71 -36.67 -7.54
C GLY A 95 -0.66 -35.99 -7.74
N THR A 96 -1.28 -35.45 -6.70
CA THR A 96 -2.52 -34.70 -6.82
C THR A 96 -2.28 -33.43 -7.64
N ARG A 97 -2.98 -33.28 -8.78
CA ARG A 97 -2.83 -32.14 -9.69
C ARG A 97 -4.11 -31.33 -9.73
N VAL A 98 -4.01 -30.03 -9.48
CA VAL A 98 -5.09 -29.06 -9.63
C VAL A 98 -4.72 -28.06 -10.72
N ALA A 99 -5.58 -27.93 -11.72
CA ALA A 99 -5.34 -27.07 -12.88
C ALA A 99 -6.45 -26.04 -13.04
N GLU A 100 -6.12 -24.91 -13.69
CA GLU A 100 -7.10 -23.94 -14.13
C GLU A 100 -8.21 -24.61 -14.94
N LEU A 101 -9.40 -24.06 -14.91
CA LEU A 101 -10.60 -24.56 -15.59
C LEU A 101 -11.08 -25.97 -15.15
N SER A 102 -10.41 -26.60 -14.17
CA SER A 102 -10.76 -27.96 -13.70
C SER A 102 -12.09 -28.02 -12.95
N LYS A 103 -12.57 -26.90 -12.41
CA LYS A 103 -13.85 -26.79 -11.68
C LYS A 103 -14.83 -25.80 -12.34
N GLY A 104 -14.60 -25.40 -13.60
CA GLY A 104 -15.45 -24.47 -14.35
C GLY A 104 -14.64 -23.38 -15.05
N GLN A 105 -15.29 -22.61 -15.92
CA GLN A 105 -14.62 -21.60 -16.77
C GLN A 105 -13.94 -20.46 -15.97
N ASN A 106 -14.33 -20.26 -14.72
CA ASN A 106 -13.78 -19.23 -13.85
C ASN A 106 -12.88 -19.81 -12.76
N SER A 107 -12.57 -21.11 -12.80
CA SER A 107 -11.69 -21.71 -11.79
C SER A 107 -10.23 -21.53 -12.15
N GLY A 108 -9.38 -21.25 -11.14
CA GLY A 108 -7.98 -21.04 -11.38
C GLY A 108 -7.18 -20.73 -10.12
N TRP A 109 -5.88 -20.56 -10.29
CA TRP A 109 -4.95 -20.17 -9.23
C TRP A 109 -4.85 -18.67 -9.14
N LEU A 110 -4.96 -18.15 -7.93
CA LEU A 110 -4.79 -16.74 -7.58
C LEU A 110 -3.76 -16.59 -6.47
N PHE A 111 -3.35 -15.36 -6.20
CA PHE A 111 -2.57 -15.05 -5.01
C PHE A 111 -3.05 -13.77 -4.34
N ARG A 112 -2.84 -13.72 -3.02
CA ARG A 112 -3.03 -12.52 -2.20
C ARG A 112 -1.72 -12.16 -1.52
N VAL A 113 -1.54 -10.89 -1.24
CA VAL A 113 -0.54 -10.41 -0.31
C VAL A 113 -1.26 -9.54 0.72
N ASN A 114 -1.10 -9.89 2.00
CA ASN A 114 -1.79 -9.23 3.11
C ASN A 114 -3.31 -9.17 2.95
N GLY A 115 -3.90 -10.24 2.38
CA GLY A 115 -5.34 -10.37 2.12
C GLY A 115 -5.85 -9.70 0.83
N ASP A 116 -5.04 -8.91 0.13
CA ASP A 116 -5.40 -8.25 -1.13
C ASP A 116 -4.97 -9.09 -2.33
N ILE A 117 -5.84 -9.19 -3.36
CA ILE A 117 -5.48 -9.74 -4.67
C ILE A 117 -4.83 -8.61 -5.48
N PRO A 118 -3.51 -8.68 -5.77
CA PRO A 118 -2.83 -7.65 -6.54
C PRO A 118 -3.29 -7.61 -8.01
N GLU A 119 -3.22 -6.42 -8.62
CA GLU A 119 -3.51 -6.25 -10.06
C GLU A 119 -2.27 -6.43 -10.95
N VAL A 120 -1.22 -7.02 -10.40
CA VAL A 120 0.02 -7.33 -11.11
C VAL A 120 0.32 -8.81 -10.96
N ALA A 121 1.09 -9.36 -11.91
CA ALA A 121 1.53 -10.74 -11.84
C ALA A 121 2.51 -10.98 -10.68
N MET A 122 2.68 -12.25 -10.28
CA MET A 122 3.55 -12.64 -9.16
C MET A 122 5.00 -12.19 -9.33
N ASP A 123 5.51 -12.15 -10.54
CA ASP A 123 6.89 -11.73 -10.85
C ASP A 123 7.09 -10.20 -10.76
N ALA A 124 6.00 -9.44 -10.91
CA ALA A 124 6.00 -7.98 -10.85
C ALA A 124 5.79 -7.44 -9.42
N TYR A 125 5.14 -8.22 -8.53
CA TYR A 125 4.91 -7.79 -7.15
C TYR A 125 6.20 -7.89 -6.33
N ARG A 126 6.62 -6.79 -5.70
CA ARG A 126 7.81 -6.74 -4.82
C ARG A 126 7.37 -6.79 -3.37
N LEU A 127 7.97 -7.74 -2.64
CA LEU A 127 7.64 -8.02 -1.26
C LEU A 127 8.35 -7.06 -0.31
N GLU A 128 7.69 -6.79 0.80
CA GLU A 128 8.21 -6.07 1.95
C GLU A 128 8.37 -7.01 3.15
N ASP A 129 9.10 -6.58 4.17
CA ASP A 129 9.29 -7.38 5.38
C ASP A 129 7.97 -7.57 6.12
N GLY A 130 7.69 -8.82 6.51
CA GLY A 130 6.45 -9.20 7.19
C GLY A 130 5.26 -9.47 6.27
N ASP A 131 5.41 -9.42 4.94
CA ASP A 131 4.31 -9.73 4.02
C ASP A 131 3.80 -11.17 4.18
N GLU A 132 2.48 -11.34 4.11
CA GLU A 132 1.79 -12.62 4.10
C GLU A 132 1.34 -12.97 2.68
N ILE A 133 1.93 -14.02 2.10
CA ILE A 133 1.60 -14.52 0.76
C ILE A 133 0.66 -15.72 0.88
N GLU A 134 -0.48 -15.63 0.23
CA GLU A 134 -1.42 -16.72 0.07
C GLU A 134 -1.58 -17.06 -1.40
N VAL A 135 -1.20 -18.27 -1.81
CA VAL A 135 -1.51 -18.82 -3.14
C VAL A 135 -2.64 -19.80 -2.99
N PHE A 136 -3.71 -19.64 -3.76
CA PHE A 136 -4.90 -20.43 -3.58
C PHE A 136 -5.60 -20.75 -4.91
N PHE A 137 -6.25 -21.90 -4.93
CA PHE A 137 -7.13 -22.29 -6.03
C PHE A 137 -8.59 -21.95 -5.68
N THR A 138 -9.29 -21.35 -6.61
CA THR A 138 -10.72 -21.06 -6.46
C THR A 138 -11.54 -21.71 -7.57
N ALA A 139 -12.75 -22.14 -7.23
CA ALA A 139 -13.71 -22.67 -8.19
C ALA A 139 -14.35 -21.56 -9.05
N ASP A 140 -14.41 -20.32 -8.55
CA ASP A 140 -14.90 -19.15 -9.30
C ASP A 140 -14.22 -17.87 -8.79
N TYR A 141 -13.22 -17.38 -9.54
CA TYR A 141 -12.48 -16.18 -9.18
C TYR A 141 -13.35 -14.92 -9.15
N LEU A 142 -14.50 -14.90 -9.82
CA LEU A 142 -15.41 -13.74 -9.78
C LEU A 142 -16.13 -13.61 -8.42
N LEU A 143 -16.20 -14.71 -7.67
CA LEU A 143 -16.80 -14.72 -6.32
C LEU A 143 -15.78 -14.42 -5.22
N GLU A 144 -14.49 -14.37 -5.55
CA GLU A 144 -13.46 -14.10 -4.55
C GLU A 144 -13.59 -12.68 -4.00
N PRO A 145 -13.54 -12.51 -2.68
CA PRO A 145 -13.53 -11.18 -2.07
C PRO A 145 -12.44 -10.31 -2.69
N GLY A 146 -12.81 -9.13 -3.11
CA GLY A 146 -11.88 -8.17 -3.69
C GLY A 146 -11.62 -8.29 -5.19
N MET A 147 -12.17 -9.28 -5.89
CA MET A 147 -12.04 -9.35 -7.36
C MET A 147 -12.89 -8.31 -8.08
N VAL A 148 -14.12 -8.13 -7.64
CA VAL A 148 -15.05 -7.18 -8.26
C VAL A 148 -15.67 -6.30 -7.19
N LEU A 149 -15.72 -4.99 -7.44
CA LEU A 149 -16.47 -4.07 -6.59
C LEU A 149 -17.98 -4.26 -6.81
N PRO A 150 -18.79 -4.22 -5.74
CA PRO A 150 -20.24 -4.32 -5.88
C PRO A 150 -20.89 -3.03 -6.41
N PHE A 151 -20.11 -1.96 -6.57
CA PHE A 151 -20.58 -0.62 -6.86
C PHE A 151 -20.75 -0.39 -8.35
N THR A 152 -21.94 0.06 -8.76
CA THR A 152 -22.25 0.31 -10.18
C THR A 152 -21.74 1.66 -10.68
N ASP A 153 -21.40 2.57 -9.77
CA ASP A 153 -20.86 3.90 -10.05
C ASP A 153 -19.32 3.97 -10.06
N VAL A 154 -18.66 2.82 -9.89
CA VAL A 154 -17.19 2.70 -10.00
C VAL A 154 -16.86 1.65 -11.05
N SER A 155 -16.75 2.10 -12.31
CA SER A 155 -16.36 1.22 -13.41
C SER A 155 -14.89 0.78 -13.28
N TRP A 156 -14.53 -0.34 -13.90
CA TRP A 156 -13.17 -0.90 -13.83
C TRP A 156 -12.08 0.04 -14.39
N ASP A 157 -12.44 0.96 -15.30
CA ASP A 157 -11.57 2.00 -15.86
C ASP A 157 -11.59 3.32 -15.07
N HIS A 158 -12.34 3.38 -13.96
CA HIS A 158 -12.33 4.54 -13.08
C HIS A 158 -10.93 4.73 -12.49
N TRP A 159 -10.38 5.94 -12.54
CA TRP A 159 -9.01 6.26 -12.11
C TRP A 159 -8.67 5.82 -10.68
N ALA A 160 -9.66 5.76 -9.79
CA ALA A 160 -9.50 5.33 -8.39
C ALA A 160 -9.97 3.88 -8.15
N TYR A 161 -10.31 3.10 -9.19
CA TYR A 161 -10.88 1.75 -9.03
C TYR A 161 -10.03 0.88 -8.10
N THR A 162 -8.74 0.75 -8.36
CA THR A 162 -7.80 -0.04 -7.54
C THR A 162 -7.73 0.43 -6.10
N ALA A 163 -7.73 1.74 -5.89
CA ALA A 163 -7.68 2.32 -4.55
C ALA A 163 -8.98 2.07 -3.77
N ILE A 164 -10.13 2.27 -4.43
CA ILE A 164 -11.46 2.02 -3.84
C ILE A 164 -11.60 0.53 -3.51
N LYS A 165 -11.21 -0.36 -4.43
CA LYS A 165 -11.20 -1.81 -4.23
C LYS A 165 -10.39 -2.18 -3.00
N ARG A 166 -9.16 -1.66 -2.87
CA ARG A 166 -8.31 -1.92 -1.70
C ARG A 166 -8.92 -1.43 -0.39
N MET A 167 -9.56 -0.26 -0.38
CA MET A 167 -10.22 0.26 0.81
C MET A 167 -11.46 -0.56 1.17
N TYR A 168 -12.21 -1.00 0.18
CA TYR A 168 -13.40 -1.81 0.36
C TYR A 168 -13.05 -3.21 0.91
N THR A 169 -12.09 -3.91 0.30
CA THR A 169 -11.68 -5.27 0.73
C THR A 169 -11.09 -5.30 2.13
N ARG A 170 -10.48 -4.20 2.57
CA ARG A 170 -9.97 -4.03 3.94
C ARG A 170 -11.01 -3.49 4.92
N ASN A 171 -12.24 -3.38 4.48
CA ASN A 171 -13.36 -2.84 5.28
C ASN A 171 -13.09 -1.44 5.88
N LEU A 172 -12.25 -0.64 5.20
CA LEU A 172 -11.90 0.72 5.60
C LEU A 172 -12.83 1.76 5.00
N MET A 173 -13.31 1.53 3.78
CA MET A 173 -14.32 2.37 3.13
C MET A 173 -15.38 1.50 2.48
N VAL A 174 -16.62 1.62 2.93
CA VAL A 174 -17.77 0.92 2.38
C VAL A 174 -18.58 1.83 1.44
N GLY A 175 -19.55 1.28 0.71
CA GLY A 175 -20.50 2.07 -0.07
C GLY A 175 -21.38 2.97 0.80
N VAL A 176 -22.00 3.95 0.17
CA VAL A 176 -23.10 4.72 0.79
C VAL A 176 -24.36 3.88 0.84
N ASP A 177 -24.44 2.87 -0.03
CA ASP A 177 -25.39 1.74 -0.03
C ASP A 177 -24.72 0.50 -0.69
N ASP A 178 -25.48 -0.59 -0.85
CA ASP A 178 -24.97 -1.87 -1.36
C ASP A 178 -24.48 -1.80 -2.81
N LYS A 179 -24.83 -0.78 -3.60
CA LYS A 179 -24.53 -0.65 -5.02
C LYS A 179 -23.82 0.64 -5.41
N THR A 180 -23.66 1.57 -4.47
CA THR A 180 -23.15 2.91 -4.72
C THR A 180 -21.99 3.22 -3.78
N PHE A 181 -20.83 3.56 -4.32
CA PHE A 181 -19.70 4.06 -3.56
C PHE A 181 -19.73 5.56 -3.38
N ALA A 182 -20.28 6.29 -4.34
CA ALA A 182 -20.28 7.75 -4.45
C ALA A 182 -18.86 8.35 -4.50
N PRO A 183 -18.02 8.02 -5.54
CA PRO A 183 -16.62 8.41 -5.61
C PRO A 183 -16.40 9.93 -5.55
N ASP A 184 -17.29 10.72 -6.16
CA ASP A 184 -17.21 12.18 -6.24
C ASP A 184 -17.83 12.90 -5.03
N LEU A 185 -18.48 12.17 -4.12
CA LEU A 185 -19.02 12.76 -2.89
C LEU A 185 -17.88 13.27 -2.02
N THR A 186 -17.99 14.50 -1.50
CA THR A 186 -17.01 15.05 -0.57
C THR A 186 -17.02 14.26 0.74
N LEU A 187 -15.82 13.94 1.22
CA LEU A 187 -15.64 13.26 2.50
C LEU A 187 -15.87 14.25 3.64
N THR A 188 -16.61 13.83 4.66
CA THR A 188 -16.77 14.65 5.88
C THR A 188 -15.64 14.39 6.87
N ARG A 189 -15.45 15.30 7.83
CA ARG A 189 -14.47 15.15 8.91
C ARG A 189 -14.75 13.92 9.77
N ALA A 190 -16.03 13.63 10.02
CA ALA A 190 -16.45 12.42 10.75
C ALA A 190 -16.10 11.14 9.97
N MET A 191 -16.35 11.12 8.66
CA MET A 191 -16.01 9.96 7.81
C MET A 191 -14.52 9.66 7.88
N LEU A 192 -13.64 10.67 7.78
CA LEU A 192 -12.21 10.44 7.87
C LEU A 192 -11.78 9.93 9.25
N ALA A 193 -12.34 10.47 10.33
CA ALA A 193 -12.06 9.98 11.68
C ALA A 193 -12.45 8.51 11.84
N VAL A 194 -13.60 8.09 11.31
CA VAL A 194 -14.06 6.68 11.34
C VAL A 194 -13.14 5.76 10.54
N ILE A 195 -12.69 6.19 9.36
CA ILE A 195 -11.75 5.39 8.56
C ILE A 195 -10.43 5.17 9.32
N LEU A 196 -9.89 6.21 9.94
CA LEU A 196 -8.64 6.10 10.72
C LEU A 196 -8.83 5.24 11.98
N TYR A 197 -9.99 5.35 12.63
CA TYR A 197 -10.36 4.53 13.80
C TYR A 197 -10.49 3.04 13.43
N ALA A 198 -11.19 2.74 12.33
CA ALA A 198 -11.29 1.38 11.80
C ALA A 198 -9.89 0.82 11.43
N ARG A 199 -9.03 1.65 10.83
CA ARG A 199 -7.64 1.25 10.51
C ARG A 199 -6.82 0.95 11.76
N ALA A 200 -7.11 1.58 12.89
CA ALA A 200 -6.49 1.30 14.19
C ALA A 200 -7.07 0.05 14.89
N GLY A 201 -8.06 -0.63 14.30
CA GLY A 201 -8.72 -1.79 14.89
C GLY A 201 -9.80 -1.45 15.92
N GLU A 202 -10.37 -0.26 15.85
CA GLU A 202 -11.48 0.21 16.70
C GLU A 202 -11.22 0.04 18.20
N PRO A 203 -10.11 0.58 18.74
CA PRO A 203 -9.77 0.38 20.15
C PRO A 203 -10.85 0.95 21.08
N ALA A 204 -10.98 0.36 22.26
CA ALA A 204 -11.94 0.82 23.27
C ALA A 204 -11.71 2.29 23.62
N VAL A 205 -12.78 3.08 23.68
CA VAL A 205 -12.75 4.51 24.00
C VAL A 205 -13.19 4.72 25.45
N THR A 206 -12.29 5.30 26.24
CA THR A 206 -12.53 5.61 27.65
C THR A 206 -12.48 7.11 27.97
N ALA A 207 -11.98 7.92 27.02
CA ALA A 207 -11.89 9.36 27.18
C ALA A 207 -13.25 10.07 27.15
N GLU A 208 -13.30 11.22 27.79
CA GLU A 208 -14.48 12.09 27.74
C GLU A 208 -14.54 12.85 26.40
N ASN A 209 -15.76 13.05 25.93
CA ASN A 209 -16.00 13.85 24.73
C ASN A 209 -15.70 15.34 25.00
N LYS A 210 -14.83 15.93 24.19
CA LYS A 210 -14.43 17.35 24.30
C LYS A 210 -15.26 18.29 23.41
N PHE A 211 -16.11 17.75 22.52
CA PHE A 211 -16.79 18.52 21.49
C PHE A 211 -18.29 18.63 21.76
N SER A 212 -18.79 19.84 21.75
CA SER A 212 -20.21 20.13 22.03
C SER A 212 -21.16 19.68 20.92
N ASP A 213 -20.66 19.52 19.70
CA ASP A 213 -21.39 19.13 18.51
C ASP A 213 -21.19 17.65 18.11
N VAL A 214 -20.61 16.84 18.99
CA VAL A 214 -20.47 15.39 18.84
C VAL A 214 -21.34 14.69 19.86
N PRO A 215 -22.64 14.47 19.60
CA PRO A 215 -23.53 13.80 20.54
C PRO A 215 -23.14 12.33 20.73
N THR A 216 -23.53 11.76 21.88
CA THR A 216 -23.31 10.34 22.15
C THR A 216 -24.18 9.46 21.26
N GLY A 217 -23.67 8.26 20.92
CA GLY A 217 -24.43 7.25 20.18
C GLY A 217 -24.52 7.47 18.66
N GLN A 218 -23.81 8.44 18.11
CA GLN A 218 -23.65 8.55 16.65
C GLN A 218 -22.63 7.54 16.13
N TRP A 219 -22.73 7.18 14.88
CA TRP A 219 -21.81 6.24 14.21
C TRP A 219 -20.33 6.69 14.24
N TYR A 220 -20.08 7.97 14.42
CA TYR A 220 -18.75 8.57 14.48
C TYR A 220 -18.29 8.93 15.89
N THR A 221 -19.14 8.83 16.92
CA THR A 221 -18.85 9.37 18.25
C THR A 221 -17.54 8.81 18.81
N ASN A 222 -17.39 7.50 18.83
CA ASN A 222 -16.19 6.83 19.37
C ASN A 222 -14.95 7.18 18.56
N ALA A 223 -15.06 7.18 17.24
CA ALA A 223 -13.95 7.52 16.36
C ALA A 223 -13.41 8.94 16.58
N VAL A 224 -14.32 9.92 16.76
CA VAL A 224 -13.93 11.32 16.99
C VAL A 224 -13.28 11.49 18.37
N ILE A 225 -13.85 10.87 19.42
CA ILE A 225 -13.29 10.92 20.77
C ILE A 225 -11.88 10.30 20.79
N TRP A 226 -11.75 9.10 20.23
CA TRP A 226 -10.48 8.39 20.10
C TRP A 226 -9.43 9.21 19.33
N ALA A 227 -9.80 9.77 18.19
CA ALA A 227 -8.90 10.56 17.37
C ALA A 227 -8.43 11.85 18.09
N ALA A 228 -9.31 12.45 18.89
CA ALA A 228 -8.98 13.62 19.71
C ALA A 228 -8.08 13.27 20.91
N GLU A 229 -8.30 12.12 21.55
CA GLU A 229 -7.47 11.61 22.65
C GLU A 229 -6.04 11.36 22.20
N ASN A 230 -5.88 10.80 20.99
CA ASN A 230 -4.57 10.43 20.43
C ASN A 230 -3.92 11.54 19.57
N GLY A 231 -4.46 12.76 19.60
CA GLY A 231 -3.87 13.90 18.90
C GLY A 231 -3.97 13.85 17.37
N ILE A 232 -4.79 12.93 16.83
CA ILE A 232 -5.02 12.77 15.39
C ILE A 232 -5.89 13.90 14.84
N VAL A 233 -6.85 14.37 15.66
CA VAL A 233 -7.69 15.52 15.34
C VAL A 233 -7.65 16.57 16.42
N ALA A 234 -7.71 17.83 16.00
CA ALA A 234 -8.04 18.96 16.86
C ALA A 234 -9.45 19.45 16.51
N GLY A 235 -10.11 20.10 17.47
CA GLY A 235 -11.37 20.83 17.19
C GLY A 235 -11.12 22.09 16.35
N CYS A 236 -12.19 22.84 16.16
CA CYS A 236 -12.15 24.10 15.39
C CYS A 236 -11.76 25.33 16.23
N GLY A 237 -11.33 25.14 17.48
CA GLY A 237 -10.91 26.21 18.40
C GLY A 237 -12.07 26.84 19.18
N ASP A 238 -13.31 26.49 18.87
CA ASP A 238 -14.55 26.98 19.49
C ASP A 238 -15.28 25.89 20.31
N GLY A 239 -14.61 24.78 20.59
CA GLY A 239 -15.18 23.64 21.29
C GLY A 239 -16.00 22.72 20.41
N THR A 240 -15.97 22.90 19.08
CA THR A 240 -16.67 22.05 18.11
C THR A 240 -15.69 21.19 17.29
N PHE A 241 -16.15 20.06 16.76
CA PHE A 241 -15.46 19.21 15.79
C PHE A 241 -15.93 19.43 14.36
N ARG A 242 -17.18 19.79 14.16
CA ARG A 242 -17.88 19.95 12.89
C ARG A 242 -17.91 18.64 12.09
N PRO A 243 -18.56 17.58 12.58
CA PRO A 243 -18.51 16.23 12.01
C PRO A 243 -18.98 16.17 10.56
N ASP A 244 -19.98 16.94 10.19
CA ASP A 244 -20.59 16.94 8.86
C ASP A 244 -19.91 17.91 7.86
N ALA A 245 -18.96 18.71 8.33
CA ALA A 245 -18.23 19.61 7.44
C ALA A 245 -17.33 18.79 6.50
N ALA A 246 -17.26 19.17 5.23
CA ALA A 246 -16.32 18.60 4.28
C ALA A 246 -14.88 18.79 4.79
N VAL A 247 -14.08 17.72 4.72
CA VAL A 247 -12.66 17.79 5.07
C VAL A 247 -11.88 18.40 3.90
N THR A 248 -11.04 19.41 4.18
CA THR A 248 -10.16 19.97 3.16
C THR A 248 -8.90 19.13 3.00
N ARG A 249 -8.18 19.30 1.89
CA ARG A 249 -6.91 18.62 1.63
C ARG A 249 -5.87 18.92 2.72
N ALA A 250 -5.80 20.17 3.19
CA ALA A 250 -4.94 20.54 4.32
C ALA A 250 -5.35 19.83 5.61
N GLN A 251 -6.65 19.76 5.93
CA GLN A 251 -7.15 19.04 7.10
C GLN A 251 -6.90 17.53 7.00
N ALA A 252 -7.09 16.95 5.82
CA ALA A 252 -6.79 15.55 5.57
C ALA A 252 -5.31 15.22 5.80
N ALA A 253 -4.40 16.10 5.35
CA ALA A 253 -2.96 15.96 5.60
C ALA A 253 -2.64 15.96 7.09
N VAL A 254 -3.24 16.87 7.87
CA VAL A 254 -3.04 16.93 9.33
C VAL A 254 -3.55 15.68 10.02
N MET A 255 -4.76 15.22 9.69
CA MET A 255 -5.33 14.02 10.29
C MET A 255 -4.52 12.77 9.93
N LEU A 256 -4.06 12.65 8.68
CA LEU A 256 -3.26 11.52 8.24
C LEU A 256 -1.86 11.52 8.87
N CYS A 257 -1.20 12.68 8.98
CA CYS A 257 0.09 12.82 9.66
C CYS A 257 -0.01 12.49 11.15
N GLY A 258 -1.08 12.97 11.82
CA GLY A 258 -1.37 12.62 13.21
C GLY A 258 -1.58 11.12 13.40
N PHE A 259 -2.30 10.49 12.48
CA PHE A 259 -2.49 9.04 12.49
C PHE A 259 -1.17 8.28 12.26
N ALA A 260 -0.35 8.73 11.33
CA ALA A 260 0.97 8.13 11.06
C ALA A 260 1.87 8.21 12.31
N ALA A 261 1.92 9.37 12.96
CA ALA A 261 2.65 9.53 14.23
C ALA A 261 2.11 8.60 15.34
N PHE A 262 0.78 8.48 15.46
CA PHE A 262 0.14 7.54 16.39
C PHE A 262 0.55 6.09 16.09
N SER A 263 0.66 5.72 14.82
CA SER A 263 1.08 4.38 14.36
C SER A 263 2.59 4.12 14.52
N GLY A 264 3.38 5.12 14.94
CA GLY A 264 4.82 5.01 15.10
C GLY A 264 5.64 5.27 13.84
N ASP A 265 5.00 5.77 12.77
CA ASP A 265 5.69 6.10 11.53
C ASP A 265 6.57 7.36 11.68
N ASP A 266 7.64 7.43 10.88
CA ASP A 266 8.45 8.65 10.78
C ASP A 266 7.69 9.74 10.00
N VAL A 267 7.35 10.81 10.71
CA VAL A 267 6.66 11.98 10.16
C VAL A 267 7.60 13.20 9.99
N THR A 268 8.91 13.00 9.97
CA THR A 268 9.91 14.08 9.90
C THR A 268 10.24 14.54 8.48
N ALA A 269 9.97 13.73 7.46
CA ALA A 269 10.23 14.06 6.06
C ALA A 269 9.52 15.35 5.63
N ARG A 270 10.18 16.20 4.84
CA ARG A 270 9.64 17.48 4.36
C ARG A 270 9.98 17.68 2.87
N ALA A 271 8.96 17.85 2.04
CA ALA A 271 9.12 18.28 0.65
C ALA A 271 9.12 19.82 0.57
N ASP A 272 9.78 20.34 -0.43
CA ASP A 272 9.62 21.73 -0.85
C ASP A 272 8.29 21.89 -1.60
N LEU A 273 7.42 22.77 -1.12
CA LEU A 273 6.13 23.06 -1.75
C LEU A 273 6.20 24.17 -2.79
N SER A 274 7.33 24.85 -2.96
CA SER A 274 7.49 26.02 -3.85
C SER A 274 7.22 25.72 -5.33
N ALA A 275 7.28 24.43 -5.72
CA ALA A 275 6.94 24.00 -7.08
C ALA A 275 5.44 24.07 -7.39
N PHE A 276 4.58 24.20 -6.37
CA PHE A 276 3.13 24.31 -6.56
C PHE A 276 2.72 25.78 -6.66
N GLY A 277 1.88 26.10 -7.66
CA GLY A 277 1.48 27.47 -7.96
C GLY A 277 0.67 28.15 -6.86
N ASP A 278 0.08 27.37 -5.95
CA ASP A 278 -0.74 27.80 -4.81
C ASP A 278 -0.08 27.49 -3.44
N ALA A 279 1.23 27.33 -3.41
CA ALA A 279 1.97 27.09 -2.16
C ALA A 279 1.73 28.19 -1.11
N ALA A 280 1.47 29.43 -1.53
CA ALA A 280 1.16 30.55 -0.65
C ALA A 280 -0.21 30.43 0.05
N ASP A 281 -1.14 29.62 -0.49
CA ASP A 281 -2.47 29.39 0.07
C ASP A 281 -2.47 28.30 1.16
N VAL A 282 -1.32 27.65 1.38
CA VAL A 282 -1.16 26.63 2.43
C VAL A 282 -1.26 27.30 3.81
N PRO A 283 -2.25 26.92 4.62
CA PRO A 283 -2.37 27.46 5.98
C PRO A 283 -1.14 27.09 6.82
N SER A 284 -0.67 28.03 7.63
CA SER A 284 0.52 27.84 8.48
C SER A 284 0.39 26.63 9.43
N TRP A 285 -0.83 26.33 9.89
CA TRP A 285 -1.12 25.20 10.77
C TRP A 285 -1.05 23.83 10.08
N ALA A 286 -1.03 23.76 8.75
CA ALA A 286 -0.98 22.52 7.97
C ALA A 286 0.31 22.39 7.14
N GLN A 287 1.22 23.36 7.24
CA GLN A 287 2.38 23.42 6.35
C GLN A 287 3.32 22.21 6.53
N ALA A 288 3.61 21.83 7.76
CA ALA A 288 4.50 20.72 8.06
C ALA A 288 3.91 19.37 7.59
N GLU A 289 2.61 19.20 7.76
CA GLU A 289 1.88 17.97 7.42
C GLU A 289 1.68 17.85 5.90
N LEU A 290 1.42 18.94 5.21
CA LEU A 290 1.40 18.95 3.74
C LEU A 290 2.79 18.67 3.16
N GLN A 291 3.85 19.25 3.72
CA GLN A 291 5.22 18.90 3.33
C GLN A 291 5.53 17.41 3.52
N TRP A 292 5.07 16.82 4.64
CA TRP A 292 5.23 15.40 4.90
C TRP A 292 4.44 14.54 3.90
N THR A 293 3.15 14.84 3.69
CA THR A 293 2.31 14.07 2.76
C THR A 293 2.82 14.13 1.32
N VAL A 294 3.38 15.28 0.90
CA VAL A 294 4.01 15.43 -0.42
C VAL A 294 5.35 14.66 -0.48
N ALA A 295 6.20 14.74 0.55
CA ALA A 295 7.46 13.99 0.64
C ALA A 295 7.21 12.47 0.56
N ARG A 296 6.11 12.02 1.16
CA ARG A 296 5.67 10.61 1.13
C ARG A 296 4.85 10.26 -0.13
N GLN A 297 4.66 11.20 -1.06
CA GLN A 297 3.84 11.00 -2.27
C GLN A 297 2.41 10.52 -1.97
N LEU A 298 1.84 10.91 -0.84
CA LEU A 298 0.47 10.61 -0.44
C LEU A 298 -0.51 11.63 -1.02
N ILE A 299 -0.15 12.91 -0.96
CA ILE A 299 -0.85 13.98 -1.65
C ILE A 299 0.04 14.46 -2.79
N VAL A 300 -0.44 14.31 -4.00
CA VAL A 300 0.17 14.84 -5.22
C VAL A 300 -0.64 16.05 -5.69
N GLY A 301 -0.02 16.93 -6.44
CA GLY A 301 -0.71 18.10 -6.98
C GLY A 301 -1.78 17.72 -8.00
N ARG A 302 -2.90 18.46 -8.03
CA ARG A 302 -3.86 18.39 -9.12
C ARG A 302 -3.18 18.90 -10.39
N ASP A 303 -3.25 18.14 -11.47
CA ASP A 303 -2.51 18.37 -12.72
C ASP A 303 -0.99 18.58 -12.51
N GLY A 304 -0.44 18.08 -11.40
CA GLY A 304 0.96 18.25 -11.02
C GLY A 304 1.36 19.69 -10.67
N LYS A 305 0.41 20.60 -10.46
CA LYS A 305 0.67 22.05 -10.34
C LYS A 305 0.08 22.71 -9.11
N LEU A 306 -1.03 22.20 -8.57
CA LEU A 306 -1.75 22.83 -7.47
C LEU A 306 -1.93 21.85 -6.32
N LEU A 307 -1.64 22.26 -5.10
CA LEU A 307 -1.93 21.51 -3.88
C LEU A 307 -3.41 21.54 -3.54
N ALA A 308 -4.08 22.63 -3.87
CA ALA A 308 -5.47 22.93 -3.56
C ALA A 308 -5.81 22.73 -2.07
N PRO A 309 -5.06 23.35 -1.13
CA PRO A 309 -5.10 23.01 0.30
C PRO A 309 -6.47 23.25 0.93
N ASN A 310 -7.23 24.20 0.39
CA ASN A 310 -8.54 24.59 0.90
C ASN A 310 -9.71 23.86 0.22
N ASP A 311 -9.46 23.11 -0.84
CA ASP A 311 -10.47 22.32 -1.52
C ASP A 311 -10.86 21.09 -0.71
N ALA A 312 -12.13 20.73 -0.78
CA ALA A 312 -12.62 19.49 -0.18
C ALA A 312 -12.04 18.25 -0.89
N VAL A 313 -11.82 17.20 -0.11
CA VAL A 313 -11.39 15.88 -0.60
C VAL A 313 -12.63 15.04 -0.92
N THR A 314 -12.64 14.40 -2.10
CA THR A 314 -13.66 13.41 -2.44
C THR A 314 -13.36 12.05 -1.83
N ARG A 315 -14.36 11.16 -1.80
CA ARG A 315 -14.20 9.78 -1.33
C ARG A 315 -13.17 9.01 -2.18
N ALA A 316 -13.16 9.21 -3.49
CA ALA A 316 -12.19 8.59 -4.39
C ALA A 316 -10.77 9.13 -4.17
N GLU A 317 -10.59 10.44 -3.99
CA GLU A 317 -9.30 11.04 -3.65
C GLU A 317 -8.77 10.48 -2.31
N MET A 318 -9.63 10.38 -1.28
CA MET A 318 -9.22 9.82 0.01
C MET A 318 -8.86 8.34 -0.09
N ALA A 319 -9.63 7.54 -0.84
CA ALA A 319 -9.28 6.14 -1.10
C ALA A 319 -7.88 6.02 -1.72
N SER A 320 -7.53 6.90 -2.66
CA SER A 320 -6.21 6.92 -3.30
C SER A 320 -5.09 7.32 -2.34
N ILE A 321 -5.31 8.33 -1.50
CA ILE A 321 -4.36 8.77 -0.46
C ILE A 321 -4.10 7.65 0.54
N LEU A 322 -5.15 7.03 1.07
CA LEU A 322 -5.05 5.93 2.04
C LEU A 322 -4.43 4.68 1.41
N SER A 323 -4.79 4.36 0.17
CA SER A 323 -4.19 3.24 -0.56
C SER A 323 -2.68 3.43 -0.74
N ALA A 324 -2.21 4.66 -1.01
CA ALA A 324 -0.79 4.97 -1.08
C ALA A 324 -0.11 4.91 0.29
N TYR A 325 -0.79 5.32 1.37
CA TYR A 325 -0.28 5.25 2.74
C TYR A 325 -0.08 3.80 3.22
N ILE A 326 -1.06 2.93 2.97
CA ILE A 326 -1.03 1.53 3.43
C ILE A 326 0.01 0.68 2.67
N ARG A 327 0.45 1.11 1.47
CA ARG A 327 1.50 0.43 0.69
C ARG A 327 2.92 0.66 1.22
N LYS A 328 3.10 1.59 2.13
CA LYS A 328 4.41 2.02 2.66
C LYS A 328 4.61 1.58 4.10
#